data_e191cea88320c1476583608e205cb0fc
#
_entry.id   e191cea88320c1476583608e205cb0fc
#
_cell.length_a   1.000
_cell.length_b   1.000
_cell.length_c   1.000
_cell.angle_alpha   90.00
_cell.angle_beta   90.00
_cell.angle_gamma   90.00
#
_symmetry.space_group_name_H-M   'P 1'
#
loop_
_entity.id
_entity.type
_entity.pdbx_description
1 polymer ?
#
loop_
_entity_poly.entity_id
_entity_poly.type
_entity_poly.pdbx_seq_one_letter_code
_entity_poly.pdbx_strand_id
1 'polypeptide(L)'
;MQEVDADLSALDRAIINAFQGGFPVAERPFDGAAAALRERGVDVTGPELCERVRELDEEGILSRFGALVNAEEIGGAASLVAMHAPEDRYEEIAEAVNEFTAVAHNYEREHPHLNMWFVVSVADHPDPEKDGNDRVEEVLAEIESATGQETYNLPKLREFHVGAKFLVDGPVPEGDVDLSDLGPDVEPSDRGTLTPDERDLVVE
;
A
#
# COMPACT_ATOMS: atom_id res chain seq x y z
N MET A 1 16.07 -10.43 -3.54
CA MET A 1 15.99 -8.99 -3.85
C MET A 1 16.87 -8.79 -5.07
N GLN A 2 16.29 -8.61 -6.26
CA GLN A 2 17.07 -8.30 -7.47
C GLN A 2 17.59 -6.87 -7.31
N GLU A 3 18.91 -6.70 -7.35
CA GLU A 3 19.50 -5.38 -7.60
C GLU A 3 19.09 -4.97 -9.02
N VAL A 4 18.18 -4.02 -9.13
CA VAL A 4 17.92 -3.33 -10.39
C VAL A 4 19.03 -2.29 -10.53
N ASP A 5 20.09 -2.65 -11.24
CA ASP A 5 21.13 -1.72 -11.69
C ASP A 5 20.53 -0.89 -12.85
N ALA A 6 19.56 -0.06 -12.52
CA ALA A 6 18.90 0.81 -13.48
C ALA A 6 19.71 2.09 -13.62
N ASP A 7 20.15 2.38 -14.84
CA ASP A 7 20.79 3.67 -15.19
C ASP A 7 19.71 4.78 -15.19
N LEU A 8 19.35 5.25 -13.98
CA LEU A 8 18.30 6.25 -13.78
C LEU A 8 18.75 7.62 -14.33
N SER A 9 17.95 8.23 -15.17
CA SER A 9 18.14 9.60 -15.64
C SER A 9 17.98 10.62 -14.49
N ALA A 10 18.37 11.87 -14.75
CA ALA A 10 18.14 12.95 -13.78
C ALA A 10 16.64 13.19 -13.52
N LEU A 11 15.79 12.99 -14.54
CA LEU A 11 14.33 13.09 -14.40
C LEU A 11 13.79 11.96 -13.53
N ASP A 12 14.27 10.72 -13.72
CA ASP A 12 13.82 9.57 -12.93
C ASP A 12 14.10 9.76 -11.44
N ARG A 13 15.32 10.20 -11.12
CA ARG A 13 15.73 10.51 -9.75
C ARG A 13 14.88 11.62 -9.15
N ALA A 14 14.56 12.66 -9.91
CA ALA A 14 13.70 13.74 -9.47
C ALA A 14 12.27 13.26 -9.21
N ILE A 15 11.70 12.43 -10.08
CA ILE A 15 10.37 11.81 -9.90
C ILE A 15 10.34 10.97 -8.61
N ILE A 16 11.28 10.04 -8.46
CA ILE A 16 11.35 9.13 -7.33
C ILE A 16 11.50 9.93 -6.02
N ASN A 17 12.44 10.85 -5.96
CA ASN A 17 12.71 11.61 -4.74
C ASN A 17 11.58 12.58 -4.37
N ALA A 18 10.88 13.17 -5.36
CA ALA A 18 9.85 14.17 -5.11
C ALA A 18 8.52 13.56 -4.67
N PHE A 19 8.13 12.37 -5.21
CA PHE A 19 6.75 11.90 -5.10
C PHE A 19 6.57 10.62 -4.26
N GLN A 20 7.57 10.17 -3.52
CA GLN A 20 7.41 9.05 -2.58
C GLN A 20 6.44 9.37 -1.43
N GLY A 21 6.25 10.63 -1.08
CA GLY A 21 5.35 11.07 -0.02
C GLY A 21 3.91 11.31 -0.49
N GLY A 22 3.68 11.27 -1.80
CA GLY A 22 2.37 11.50 -2.40
C GLY A 22 2.47 12.10 -3.79
N PHE A 23 1.35 12.20 -4.47
CA PHE A 23 1.21 12.77 -5.79
C PHE A 23 0.00 13.72 -5.82
N PRO A 24 -0.01 14.80 -6.62
CA PRO A 24 -1.14 15.75 -6.64
C PRO A 24 -2.48 15.06 -6.90
N VAL A 25 -3.48 15.38 -6.07
CA VAL A 25 -4.86 14.92 -6.27
C VAL A 25 -5.67 16.07 -6.86
N ALA A 26 -5.71 16.14 -8.18
CA ALA A 26 -6.34 17.23 -8.93
C ALA A 26 -6.90 16.70 -10.25
N GLU A 27 -7.70 17.52 -10.95
CA GLU A 27 -8.24 17.16 -12.29
C GLU A 27 -7.12 16.86 -13.31
N ARG A 28 -5.97 17.55 -13.18
CA ARG A 28 -4.78 17.38 -14.03
C ARG A 28 -3.53 17.16 -13.18
N PRO A 29 -3.39 15.98 -12.56
CA PRO A 29 -2.38 15.72 -11.53
C PRO A 29 -0.94 15.83 -12.07
N PHE A 30 -0.69 15.37 -13.29
CA PHE A 30 0.64 15.43 -13.91
C PHE A 30 1.07 16.86 -14.27
N ASP A 31 0.13 17.75 -14.57
CA ASP A 31 0.47 19.16 -14.82
C ASP A 31 0.91 19.86 -13.52
N GLY A 32 0.23 19.57 -12.41
CA GLY A 32 0.61 20.04 -11.08
C GLY A 32 1.97 19.52 -10.64
N ALA A 33 2.20 18.21 -10.80
CA ALA A 33 3.48 17.58 -10.50
C ALA A 33 4.63 18.13 -11.36
N ALA A 34 4.41 18.33 -12.66
CA ALA A 34 5.39 18.93 -13.54
C ALA A 34 5.70 20.39 -13.18
N ALA A 35 4.70 21.15 -12.74
CA ALA A 35 4.91 22.51 -12.24
C ALA A 35 5.82 22.52 -11.00
N ALA A 36 5.56 21.65 -10.03
CA ALA A 36 6.37 21.49 -8.83
C ALA A 36 7.82 21.08 -9.13
N LEU A 37 8.05 20.23 -10.14
CA LEU A 37 9.39 19.86 -10.59
C LEU A 37 10.10 21.03 -11.28
N ARG A 38 9.40 21.82 -12.12
CA ARG A 38 9.98 23.01 -12.77
C ARG A 38 10.42 24.08 -11.79
N GLU A 39 9.68 24.29 -10.70
CA GLU A 39 10.09 25.21 -9.62
C GLU A 39 11.42 24.79 -8.97
N ARG A 40 11.77 23.53 -9.09
CA ARG A 40 13.03 22.93 -8.58
C ARG A 40 14.09 22.75 -9.65
N GLY A 41 13.88 23.35 -10.82
CA GLY A 41 14.85 23.37 -11.91
C GLY A 41 14.83 22.12 -12.81
N VAL A 42 13.81 21.25 -12.69
CA VAL A 42 13.61 20.11 -13.58
C VAL A 42 12.61 20.50 -14.67
N ASP A 43 13.11 20.70 -15.89
CA ASP A 43 12.27 21.10 -17.03
C ASP A 43 11.54 19.89 -17.61
N VAL A 44 10.23 19.80 -17.32
CA VAL A 44 9.34 18.71 -17.76
C VAL A 44 7.91 19.23 -17.91
N THR A 45 7.18 18.70 -18.88
CA THR A 45 5.73 18.96 -19.06
C THR A 45 4.89 17.85 -18.43
N GLY A 46 3.59 18.10 -18.19
CA GLY A 46 2.67 17.09 -17.67
C GLY A 46 2.60 15.82 -18.52
N PRO A 47 2.46 15.90 -19.85
CA PRO A 47 2.46 14.73 -20.73
C PRO A 47 3.78 13.93 -20.68
N GLU A 48 4.94 14.60 -20.70
CA GLU A 48 6.25 13.95 -20.61
C GLU A 48 6.43 13.25 -19.26
N LEU A 49 6.00 13.89 -18.17
CA LEU A 49 6.03 13.29 -16.85
C LEU A 49 5.12 12.05 -16.76
N CYS A 50 3.92 12.12 -17.33
CA CYS A 50 3.00 10.99 -17.40
C CYS A 50 3.59 9.80 -18.14
N GLU A 51 4.20 10.05 -19.29
CA GLU A 51 4.84 9.01 -20.10
C GLU A 51 6.01 8.38 -19.33
N ARG A 52 6.88 9.20 -18.71
CA ARG A 52 8.02 8.67 -17.98
C ARG A 52 7.64 7.86 -16.75
N VAL A 53 6.60 8.27 -16.00
CA VAL A 53 6.06 7.49 -14.88
C VAL A 53 5.55 6.13 -15.36
N ARG A 54 4.87 6.07 -16.51
CA ARG A 54 4.40 4.80 -17.09
C ARG A 54 5.57 3.88 -17.46
N GLU A 55 6.61 4.42 -18.11
CA GLU A 55 7.81 3.67 -18.45
C GLU A 55 8.49 3.10 -17.19
N LEU A 56 8.64 3.91 -16.12
CA LEU A 56 9.25 3.47 -14.87
C LEU A 56 8.43 2.36 -14.17
N ASP A 57 7.11 2.37 -14.29
CA ASP A 57 6.24 1.31 -13.81
C ASP A 57 6.41 0.03 -14.66
N GLU A 58 6.39 0.14 -15.98
CA GLU A 58 6.61 -0.97 -16.92
C GLU A 58 8.01 -1.60 -16.78
N GLU A 59 9.03 -0.79 -16.51
CA GLU A 59 10.41 -1.22 -16.24
C GLU A 59 10.56 -1.88 -14.85
N GLY A 60 9.52 -1.82 -14.00
CA GLY A 60 9.54 -2.37 -12.63
C GLY A 60 10.40 -1.58 -11.65
N ILE A 61 10.77 -0.34 -12.00
CA ILE A 61 11.48 0.59 -11.12
C ILE A 61 10.54 1.13 -10.06
N LEU A 62 9.30 1.45 -10.44
CA LEU A 62 8.22 1.71 -9.51
C LEU A 62 7.52 0.40 -9.19
N SER A 63 7.45 0.05 -7.91
CA SER A 63 6.69 -1.13 -7.47
C SER A 63 5.18 -0.91 -7.57
N ARG A 64 4.77 0.36 -7.56
CA ARG A 64 3.36 0.78 -7.62
C ARG A 64 3.28 2.28 -7.92
N PHE A 65 2.35 2.65 -8.77
CA PHE A 65 1.90 4.02 -8.94
C PHE A 65 0.38 4.07 -8.96
N GLY A 66 -0.23 4.82 -8.04
CA GLY A 66 -1.68 4.95 -7.94
C GLY A 66 -2.14 5.36 -6.54
N ALA A 67 -3.45 5.52 -6.39
CA ALA A 67 -4.06 5.84 -5.11
C ALA A 67 -4.02 4.63 -4.18
N LEU A 68 -3.59 4.85 -2.93
CA LEU A 68 -3.82 3.92 -1.82
C LEU A 68 -5.09 4.36 -1.12
N VAL A 69 -6.14 3.58 -1.27
CA VAL A 69 -7.44 3.88 -0.66
C VAL A 69 -7.45 3.28 0.74
N ASN A 70 -7.75 4.12 1.74
CA ASN A 70 -8.04 3.64 3.09
C ASN A 70 -9.48 3.11 3.11
N ALA A 71 -9.64 1.79 3.22
CA ALA A 71 -10.96 1.15 3.18
C ALA A 71 -11.87 1.66 4.31
N GLU A 72 -11.33 1.92 5.49
CA GLU A 72 -12.07 2.37 6.66
C GLU A 72 -12.64 3.78 6.47
N GLU A 73 -11.87 4.69 5.83
CA GLU A 73 -12.31 6.06 5.54
C GLU A 73 -13.48 6.14 4.54
N ILE A 74 -13.70 5.09 3.79
CA ILE A 74 -14.81 4.99 2.81
C ILE A 74 -15.94 4.04 3.28
N GLY A 75 -15.98 3.69 4.58
CA GLY A 75 -17.00 2.85 5.18
C GLY A 75 -16.71 1.34 5.12
N GLY A 76 -15.63 0.93 4.47
CA GLY A 76 -15.21 -0.47 4.41
C GLY A 76 -14.38 -0.89 5.61
N ALA A 77 -13.73 -2.05 5.50
CA ALA A 77 -12.82 -2.58 6.52
C ALA A 77 -11.62 -3.29 5.90
N ALA A 78 -10.53 -3.37 6.67
CA ALA A 78 -9.38 -4.18 6.32
C ALA A 78 -8.89 -4.94 7.56
N SER A 79 -8.53 -6.21 7.37
CA SER A 79 -8.00 -7.05 8.43
C SER A 79 -6.83 -7.90 7.95
N LEU A 80 -5.86 -8.10 8.82
CA LEU A 80 -4.83 -9.10 8.65
C LEU A 80 -5.40 -10.47 9.01
N VAL A 81 -5.16 -11.46 8.17
CA VAL A 81 -5.64 -12.82 8.36
C VAL A 81 -4.47 -13.78 8.29
N ALA A 82 -4.48 -14.75 9.18
CA ALA A 82 -3.52 -15.86 9.13
C ALA A 82 -4.26 -17.18 9.00
N MET A 83 -3.62 -18.16 8.33
CA MET A 83 -4.13 -19.53 8.24
C MET A 83 -3.00 -20.54 8.17
N HIS A 84 -3.35 -21.81 8.42
CA HIS A 84 -2.44 -22.92 8.18
C HIS A 84 -2.74 -23.51 6.80
N ALA A 85 -1.74 -23.53 5.92
CA ALA A 85 -1.80 -24.29 4.67
C ALA A 85 -0.82 -25.47 4.76
N PRO A 86 -1.29 -26.76 4.67
CA PRO A 86 -0.42 -27.92 4.61
C PRO A 86 0.59 -27.81 3.47
N GLU A 87 1.85 -28.20 3.72
CA GLU A 87 2.95 -28.02 2.75
C GLU A 87 2.65 -28.67 1.39
N ASP A 88 2.01 -29.84 1.40
CA ASP A 88 1.65 -30.59 0.19
C ASP A 88 0.49 -29.97 -0.62
N ARG A 89 -0.23 -29.03 -0.04
CA ARG A 89 -1.35 -28.31 -0.67
C ARG A 89 -1.17 -26.78 -0.66
N TYR A 90 0.02 -26.30 -0.27
CA TYR A 90 0.24 -24.86 -0.07
C TYR A 90 -0.09 -24.04 -1.33
N GLU A 91 0.45 -24.44 -2.48
CA GLU A 91 0.22 -23.72 -3.75
C GLU A 91 -1.27 -23.73 -4.16
N GLU A 92 -1.95 -24.88 -4.04
CA GLU A 92 -3.39 -25.01 -4.34
C GLU A 92 -4.22 -24.06 -3.47
N ILE A 93 -3.90 -23.99 -2.17
CA ILE A 93 -4.60 -23.13 -1.22
C ILE A 93 -4.27 -21.65 -1.48
N ALA A 94 -3.00 -21.33 -1.77
CA ALA A 94 -2.59 -19.98 -2.09
C ALA A 94 -3.28 -19.45 -3.36
N GLU A 95 -3.39 -20.28 -4.40
CA GLU A 95 -4.13 -19.93 -5.62
C GLU A 95 -5.61 -19.69 -5.29
N ALA A 96 -6.25 -20.57 -4.52
CA ALA A 96 -7.66 -20.41 -4.14
C ALA A 96 -7.90 -19.13 -3.31
N VAL A 97 -7.00 -18.78 -2.39
CA VAL A 97 -7.07 -17.52 -1.63
C VAL A 97 -6.88 -16.31 -2.54
N ASN A 98 -5.96 -16.38 -3.51
CA ASN A 98 -5.66 -15.28 -4.41
C ASN A 98 -6.76 -15.01 -5.45
N GLU A 99 -7.70 -15.95 -5.66
CA GLU A 99 -8.89 -15.73 -6.52
C GLU A 99 -9.89 -14.75 -5.90
N PHE A 100 -9.84 -14.54 -4.58
CA PHE A 100 -10.72 -13.58 -3.92
C PHE A 100 -10.26 -12.14 -4.17
N THR A 101 -11.09 -11.34 -4.82
CA THR A 101 -10.78 -9.93 -5.12
C THR A 101 -10.61 -9.07 -3.86
N ALA A 102 -11.14 -9.51 -2.73
CA ALA A 102 -10.97 -8.88 -1.43
C ALA A 102 -9.57 -9.13 -0.82
N VAL A 103 -8.81 -10.11 -1.33
CA VAL A 103 -7.46 -10.41 -0.85
C VAL A 103 -6.45 -9.50 -1.54
N ALA A 104 -5.79 -8.64 -0.76
CA ALA A 104 -4.88 -7.62 -1.28
C ALA A 104 -3.41 -8.03 -1.26
N HIS A 105 -2.97 -8.83 -0.34
CA HIS A 105 -1.59 -9.29 -0.20
C HIS A 105 -1.61 -10.68 0.42
N ASN A 106 -0.85 -11.62 -0.14
CA ASN A 106 -0.72 -12.96 0.39
C ASN A 106 0.76 -13.31 0.50
N TYR A 107 1.21 -13.68 1.69
CA TYR A 107 2.60 -13.94 2.02
C TYR A 107 2.77 -15.27 2.71
N GLU A 108 3.77 -16.02 2.29
CA GLU A 108 4.32 -17.13 3.07
C GLU A 108 5.18 -16.60 4.22
N ARG A 109 5.05 -17.23 5.40
CA ARG A 109 5.85 -16.92 6.59
C ARG A 109 6.35 -18.20 7.25
N GLU A 110 7.59 -18.18 7.70
CA GLU A 110 8.10 -19.23 8.58
C GLU A 110 7.46 -19.11 9.95
N HIS A 111 6.41 -19.91 10.18
CA HIS A 111 5.74 -19.99 11.47
C HIS A 111 5.26 -21.43 11.71
N PRO A 112 5.39 -21.98 12.94
CA PRO A 112 5.12 -23.40 13.21
C PRO A 112 3.68 -23.83 12.95
N HIS A 113 2.71 -22.89 12.94
CA HIS A 113 1.29 -23.20 12.81
C HIS A 113 0.55 -22.33 11.79
N LEU A 114 1.03 -21.15 11.48
CA LEU A 114 0.35 -20.19 10.61
C LEU A 114 1.33 -19.69 9.54
N ASN A 115 1.39 -20.40 8.44
CA ASN A 115 2.39 -20.17 7.39
C ASN A 115 1.88 -19.34 6.20
N MET A 116 0.58 -19.02 6.15
CA MET A 116 -0.01 -18.14 5.13
C MET A 116 -0.66 -16.93 5.79
N TRP A 117 -0.28 -15.73 5.34
CA TRP A 117 -0.73 -14.45 5.88
C TRP A 117 -1.17 -13.54 4.76
N PHE A 118 -2.40 -13.04 4.83
CA PHE A 118 -2.95 -12.16 3.81
C PHE A 118 -3.79 -11.04 4.41
N VAL A 119 -4.05 -10.01 3.62
CA VAL A 119 -4.91 -8.90 4.01
C VAL A 119 -6.22 -9.02 3.24
N VAL A 120 -7.33 -9.05 3.96
CA VAL A 120 -8.67 -8.87 3.40
C VAL A 120 -9.05 -7.40 3.50
N SER A 121 -9.43 -6.81 2.39
CA SER A 121 -9.90 -5.42 2.31
C SER A 121 -11.22 -5.39 1.54
N VAL A 122 -12.24 -4.85 2.16
CA VAL A 122 -13.62 -4.83 1.63
C VAL A 122 -14.17 -3.41 1.62
N ALA A 123 -15.09 -3.14 0.70
CA ALA A 123 -15.91 -1.94 0.72
C ALA A 123 -16.96 -2.06 1.85
N ASP A 124 -17.71 -0.97 2.06
CA ASP A 124 -18.85 -0.94 2.96
C ASP A 124 -19.86 -2.07 2.64
N HIS A 125 -20.52 -2.56 3.69
CA HIS A 125 -21.48 -3.65 3.50
C HIS A 125 -22.74 -3.15 2.77
N PRO A 126 -23.26 -3.90 1.77
CA PRO A 126 -24.45 -3.49 1.03
C PRO A 126 -25.75 -3.51 1.89
N ASP A 127 -25.76 -4.24 2.99
CA ASP A 127 -26.84 -4.23 3.97
C ASP A 127 -26.57 -3.12 5.00
N PRO A 128 -27.46 -2.10 5.14
CA PRO A 128 -27.24 -0.97 6.04
C PRO A 128 -27.33 -1.34 7.54
N GLU A 129 -27.74 -2.56 7.88
CA GLU A 129 -27.72 -3.07 9.27
C GLU A 129 -26.39 -3.75 9.64
N LYS A 130 -25.47 -3.89 8.68
CA LYS A 130 -24.12 -4.48 8.81
C LYS A 130 -23.05 -3.47 8.47
N ASP A 131 -21.82 -3.76 8.85
CA ASP A 131 -20.66 -2.92 8.57
C ASP A 131 -19.57 -3.65 7.76
N GLY A 132 -18.45 -2.97 7.50
CA GLY A 132 -17.33 -3.55 6.79
C GLY A 132 -16.72 -4.76 7.51
N ASN A 133 -16.79 -4.84 8.85
CA ASN A 133 -16.26 -5.98 9.59
C ASN A 133 -17.15 -7.22 9.38
N ASP A 134 -18.47 -7.05 9.34
CA ASP A 134 -19.39 -8.14 8.98
C ASP A 134 -19.06 -8.67 7.57
N ARG A 135 -18.70 -7.77 6.64
CA ARG A 135 -18.28 -8.17 5.30
C ARG A 135 -16.95 -8.92 5.28
N VAL A 136 -16.00 -8.55 6.14
CA VAL A 136 -14.76 -9.32 6.33
C VAL A 136 -15.08 -10.73 6.78
N GLU A 137 -15.91 -10.91 7.80
CA GLU A 137 -16.28 -12.23 8.33
C GLU A 137 -16.99 -13.10 7.25
N GLU A 138 -17.82 -12.50 6.40
CA GLU A 138 -18.43 -13.20 5.28
C GLU A 138 -17.38 -13.70 4.27
N VAL A 139 -16.43 -12.86 3.91
CA VAL A 139 -15.33 -13.24 3.01
C VAL A 139 -14.47 -14.34 3.61
N LEU A 140 -14.18 -14.29 4.92
CA LEU A 140 -13.43 -15.34 5.60
C LEU A 140 -14.17 -16.68 5.55
N ALA A 141 -15.48 -16.69 5.78
CA ALA A 141 -16.29 -17.89 5.68
C ALA A 141 -16.29 -18.47 4.23
N GLU A 142 -16.30 -17.61 3.21
CA GLU A 142 -16.16 -18.02 1.81
C GLU A 142 -14.78 -18.66 1.54
N ILE A 143 -13.69 -18.05 2.06
CA ILE A 143 -12.33 -18.58 1.93
C ILE A 143 -12.21 -19.94 2.65
N GLU A 144 -12.72 -20.07 3.87
CA GLU A 144 -12.75 -21.34 4.61
C GLU A 144 -13.50 -22.44 3.86
N SER A 145 -14.63 -22.09 3.26
CA SER A 145 -15.41 -23.02 2.44
C SER A 145 -14.65 -23.47 1.18
N ALA A 146 -13.89 -22.57 0.56
CA ALA A 146 -13.15 -22.87 -0.67
C ALA A 146 -11.88 -23.69 -0.40
N THR A 147 -11.18 -23.40 0.70
CA THR A 147 -9.87 -24.01 1.02
C THR A 147 -9.97 -25.22 1.94
N GLY A 148 -11.04 -25.30 2.73
CA GLY A 148 -11.21 -26.28 3.81
C GLY A 148 -10.27 -26.02 5.00
N GLN A 149 -9.71 -24.81 5.12
CA GLN A 149 -8.81 -24.40 6.19
C GLN A 149 -9.46 -23.35 7.07
N GLU A 150 -9.15 -23.35 8.36
CA GLU A 150 -9.60 -22.34 9.32
C GLU A 150 -8.80 -21.05 9.15
N THR A 151 -9.47 -19.90 9.21
CA THR A 151 -8.85 -18.59 9.18
C THR A 151 -8.84 -17.95 10.57
N TYR A 152 -7.81 -17.17 10.86
CA TYR A 152 -7.67 -16.39 12.08
C TYR A 152 -7.71 -14.91 11.73
N ASN A 153 -8.82 -14.28 12.06
CA ASN A 153 -9.01 -12.84 11.86
C ASN A 153 -8.24 -12.05 12.93
N LEU A 154 -7.34 -11.18 12.49
CA LEU A 154 -6.49 -10.33 13.34
C LEU A 154 -6.82 -8.86 13.06
N PRO A 155 -7.95 -8.34 13.59
CA PRO A 155 -8.36 -6.99 13.34
C PRO A 155 -7.35 -5.98 13.90
N LYS A 156 -7.19 -4.86 13.18
CA LYS A 156 -6.31 -3.77 13.58
C LYS A 156 -6.77 -3.16 14.91
N LEU A 157 -5.93 -3.24 15.93
CA LEU A 157 -6.18 -2.62 17.23
C LEU A 157 -5.69 -1.18 17.30
N ARG A 158 -4.61 -0.88 16.57
CA ARG A 158 -3.99 0.44 16.52
C ARG A 158 -3.25 0.63 15.20
N GLU A 159 -3.30 1.82 14.68
CA GLU A 159 -2.54 2.23 13.50
C GLU A 159 -1.35 3.09 13.89
N PHE A 160 -0.20 2.81 13.29
CA PHE A 160 1.02 3.58 13.43
C PHE A 160 1.41 4.13 12.07
N HIS A 161 1.72 5.42 12.02
CA HIS A 161 2.26 6.00 10.81
C HIS A 161 3.71 5.51 10.59
N VAL A 162 3.92 4.79 9.50
CA VAL A 162 5.25 4.38 9.04
C VAL A 162 5.54 5.11 7.74
N GLY A 163 6.49 6.03 7.76
CA GLY A 163 6.96 6.74 6.58
C GLY A 163 8.42 6.39 6.32
N ALA A 164 8.71 5.76 5.19
CA ALA A 164 10.07 5.57 4.72
C ALA A 164 10.23 6.28 3.37
N LYS A 165 11.33 7.03 3.22
CA LYS A 165 11.74 7.62 1.95
C LYS A 165 13.09 7.04 1.55
N PHE A 166 13.17 6.52 0.35
CA PHE A 166 14.41 5.97 -0.24
C PHE A 166 14.95 6.96 -1.25
N LEU A 167 15.89 7.80 -0.82
CA LEU A 167 16.52 8.77 -1.71
C LEU A 167 17.44 8.06 -2.69
N VAL A 168 17.28 8.39 -3.97
CA VAL A 168 18.18 7.94 -5.03
C VAL A 168 19.22 9.03 -5.26
N ASP A 169 20.51 8.67 -5.35
CA ASP A 169 21.60 9.62 -5.59
C ASP A 169 21.36 10.46 -6.85
N GLY A 170 21.48 11.76 -6.71
CA GLY A 170 21.27 12.71 -7.79
C GLY A 170 20.96 14.11 -7.28
N PRO A 171 20.71 15.08 -8.15
CA PRO A 171 20.19 16.37 -7.72
C PRO A 171 18.82 16.15 -7.08
N VAL A 172 18.81 16.11 -5.76
CA VAL A 172 17.56 16.11 -4.95
C VAL A 172 17.09 17.54 -4.94
N PRO A 173 15.85 17.83 -5.39
CA PRO A 173 15.24 19.11 -5.11
C PRO A 173 15.24 19.29 -3.59
N GLU A 174 15.88 20.35 -3.07
CA GLU A 174 15.86 20.62 -1.64
C GLU A 174 14.42 20.81 -1.15
N GLY A 175 14.03 20.02 -0.16
CA GLY A 175 12.71 20.03 0.47
C GLY A 175 11.70 19.04 -0.13
N ASP A 176 10.74 18.66 0.69
CA ASP A 176 9.57 17.90 0.25
C ASP A 176 8.75 18.73 -0.74
N VAL A 177 8.10 18.07 -1.70
CA VAL A 177 7.06 18.74 -2.48
C VAL A 177 5.94 19.06 -1.51
N ASP A 178 5.68 20.34 -1.27
CA ASP A 178 4.51 20.75 -0.50
C ASP A 178 3.27 20.47 -1.37
N LEU A 179 2.55 19.43 -0.99
CA LEU A 179 1.33 19.01 -1.67
C LEU A 179 0.08 19.62 -1.04
N SER A 180 0.21 20.43 0.01
CA SER A 180 -0.91 21.02 0.74
C SER A 180 -1.79 21.91 -0.13
N ASP A 181 -1.21 22.55 -1.14
CA ASP A 181 -1.94 23.40 -2.12
C ASP A 181 -2.60 22.59 -3.25
N LEU A 182 -2.37 21.27 -3.32
CA LEU A 182 -2.75 20.42 -4.46
C LEU A 182 -3.84 19.38 -4.13
N GLY A 183 -4.32 19.33 -2.90
CA GLY A 183 -5.36 18.38 -2.47
C GLY A 183 -6.04 18.78 -1.17
N PRO A 184 -7.09 18.08 -0.75
CA PRO A 184 -7.73 18.32 0.54
C PRO A 184 -6.72 18.11 1.66
N ASP A 185 -6.74 19.01 2.65
CA ASP A 185 -5.95 18.90 3.88
C ASP A 185 -6.23 17.54 4.54
N VAL A 186 -5.29 16.61 4.39
CA VAL A 186 -5.29 15.37 5.17
C VAL A 186 -4.60 15.71 6.50
N GLU A 187 -5.40 15.95 7.53
CA GLU A 187 -4.88 16.08 8.89
C GLU A 187 -4.10 14.81 9.23
N PRO A 188 -2.86 14.90 9.70
CA PRO A 188 -2.13 13.73 10.16
C PRO A 188 -2.92 13.12 11.33
N SER A 189 -3.38 11.87 11.17
CA SER A 189 -4.02 11.13 12.26
C SER A 189 -3.14 11.19 13.51
N ASP A 190 -3.77 11.35 14.66
CA ASP A 190 -3.16 11.55 15.97
C ASP A 190 -2.00 10.57 16.19
N ARG A 191 -0.76 11.07 16.23
CA ARG A 191 0.45 10.25 16.33
C ARG A 191 0.56 9.70 17.73
N GLY A 192 -0.05 8.52 17.96
CA GLY A 192 0.10 7.81 19.21
C GLY A 192 1.57 7.46 19.50
N THR A 193 2.09 7.86 20.65
CA THR A 193 3.39 7.42 21.12
C THR A 193 3.22 6.04 21.76
N LEU A 194 4.02 5.05 21.34
CA LEU A 194 4.06 3.73 21.97
C LEU A 194 4.31 3.85 23.48
N THR A 195 3.46 3.23 24.29
CA THR A 195 3.73 3.03 25.70
C THR A 195 4.90 2.05 25.89
N PRO A 196 5.58 2.04 27.06
CA PRO A 196 6.68 1.11 27.31
C PRO A 196 6.29 -0.36 27.07
N ASP A 197 5.11 -0.76 27.50
CA ASP A 197 4.62 -2.14 27.36
C ASP A 197 4.35 -2.54 25.90
N GLU A 198 4.01 -1.56 25.05
CA GLU A 198 3.77 -1.79 23.61
C GLU A 198 5.08 -1.87 22.81
N ARG A 199 6.19 -1.30 23.34
CA ARG A 199 7.52 -1.43 22.74
C ARG A 199 8.09 -2.83 22.90
N ASP A 200 7.79 -3.48 24.02
CA ASP A 200 8.30 -4.83 24.31
C ASP A 200 7.62 -5.90 23.44
N LEU A 201 6.40 -5.62 22.91
CA LEU A 201 5.69 -6.50 21.98
C LEU A 201 6.20 -6.48 20.53
N VAL A 202 7.02 -5.48 20.17
CA VAL A 202 7.54 -5.31 18.80
C VAL A 202 8.94 -5.94 18.64
N VAL A 203 9.58 -6.38 19.72
CA VAL A 203 10.99 -6.84 19.74
C VAL A 203 11.13 -8.37 19.88
N GLU A 204 10.04 -9.12 20.02
CA GLU A 204 10.02 -10.59 19.94
C GLU A 204 9.46 -11.08 18.59
#